data_fc30aa5094d8b49331202c84a9ba7618
#
_entry.id   fc30aa5094d8b49331202c84a9ba7618
#
_cell.length_a   1.000
_cell.length_b   1.000
_cell.length_c   1.000
_cell.angle_alpha   90.00
_cell.angle_beta   90.00
_cell.angle_gamma   90.00
#
_symmetry.space_group_name_H-M   'P 1'
#
loop_
_entity.id
_entity.type
_entity.pdbx_description
1 polymer ?
#
loop_
_entity_poly.entity_id
_entity_poly.type
_entity_poly.pdbx_seq_one_letter_code
_entity_poly.pdbx_strand_id
1 'polypeptide(L)'
;MSKLRNIVRGCVLDVLGAVSKPAPGVHILNGHMITRGEAQQAHAEAFRRMLQQLSESVEFIRFEDAARMIAAGHYPDRPLVAFSFDDGFTDCADMICPVLEDYGVNAALFINPNFVEGDEAYIRHFTESTVLTPGKRPMRWDVVRRLRDRGHVIGAHTLDHYMINTDDSCELSRQIVGSKEAIERNLGAPCQHFAFPYGRLEHANRTAIDIACRAFDYVYSQSDYKHYTSFEGRVINRRHFEPFWKIGHVRYFLSCHKQ
;
A
#
# COMPACT_ATOMS: atom_id res chain seq x y z
N MET A 1 -12.69 19.76 5.02
CA MET A 1 -12.58 20.46 3.70
C MET A 1 -13.98 20.63 3.12
N SER A 2 -14.32 21.77 2.47
CA SER A 2 -15.68 21.98 1.95
C SER A 2 -15.97 21.03 0.77
N LYS A 3 -17.20 20.52 0.64
CA LYS A 3 -17.67 19.68 -0.47
C LYS A 3 -17.32 20.29 -1.83
N LEU A 4 -17.46 21.61 -1.96
CA LEU A 4 -17.15 22.36 -3.18
C LEU A 4 -15.67 22.23 -3.60
N ARG A 5 -14.73 22.33 -2.65
CA ARG A 5 -13.28 22.15 -2.93
C ARG A 5 -12.95 20.76 -3.47
N ASN A 6 -13.62 19.75 -2.96
CA ASN A 6 -13.43 18.37 -3.43
C ASN A 6 -13.99 18.16 -4.84
N ILE A 7 -15.13 18.77 -5.15
CA ILE A 7 -15.74 18.73 -6.51
C ILE A 7 -14.82 19.42 -7.51
N VAL A 8 -14.40 20.65 -7.20
CA VAL A 8 -13.49 21.43 -8.08
C VAL A 8 -12.18 20.66 -8.30
N ARG A 9 -11.57 20.14 -7.23
CA ARG A 9 -10.36 19.31 -7.34
C ARG A 9 -10.61 18.09 -8.24
N GLY A 10 -11.76 17.42 -8.08
CA GLY A 10 -12.13 16.27 -8.91
C GLY A 10 -12.22 16.63 -10.39
N CYS A 11 -12.91 17.72 -10.74
CA CYS A 11 -13.03 18.19 -12.13
C CYS A 11 -11.65 18.57 -12.73
N VAL A 12 -10.80 19.25 -11.97
CA VAL A 12 -9.45 19.59 -12.41
C VAL A 12 -8.62 18.34 -12.67
N LEU A 13 -8.66 17.36 -11.79
CA LEU A 13 -7.95 16.09 -11.96
C LEU A 13 -8.49 15.27 -13.14
N ASP A 14 -9.80 15.32 -13.41
CA ASP A 14 -10.40 14.67 -14.58
C ASP A 14 -9.87 15.28 -15.89
N VAL A 15 -9.83 16.61 -15.97
CA VAL A 15 -9.31 17.32 -17.16
C VAL A 15 -7.82 17.09 -17.34
N LEU A 16 -7.03 17.28 -16.30
CA LEU A 16 -5.59 17.07 -16.35
C LEU A 16 -5.26 15.60 -16.65
N GLY A 17 -5.97 14.66 -16.03
CA GLY A 17 -5.76 13.24 -16.23
C GLY A 17 -6.09 12.75 -17.64
N ALA A 18 -7.01 13.41 -18.34
CA ALA A 18 -7.36 13.08 -19.73
C ALA A 18 -6.19 13.31 -20.70
N VAL A 19 -5.31 14.28 -20.40
CA VAL A 19 -4.14 14.65 -21.24
C VAL A 19 -2.82 14.17 -20.66
N SER A 20 -2.79 13.69 -19.42
CA SER A 20 -1.58 13.24 -18.74
C SER A 20 -1.17 11.84 -19.21
N LYS A 21 0.13 11.68 -19.46
CA LYS A 21 0.74 10.37 -19.73
C LYS A 21 1.58 9.96 -18.52
N PRO A 22 1.54 8.68 -18.09
CA PRO A 22 2.44 8.19 -17.06
C PRO A 22 3.91 8.48 -17.40
N ALA A 23 4.64 8.95 -16.41
CA ALA A 23 6.08 9.22 -16.57
C ALA A 23 6.87 7.91 -16.60
N PRO A 24 7.97 7.84 -17.36
CA PRO A 24 8.90 6.71 -17.29
C PRO A 24 9.38 6.44 -15.87
N GLY A 25 9.85 5.21 -15.64
CA GLY A 25 10.39 4.75 -14.37
C GLY A 25 9.45 3.80 -13.63
N VAL A 26 9.73 3.58 -12.35
CA VAL A 26 9.03 2.61 -11.52
C VAL A 26 8.06 3.33 -10.57
N HIS A 27 6.80 2.93 -10.58
CA HIS A 27 5.74 3.47 -9.73
C HIS A 27 5.14 2.35 -8.87
N ILE A 28 5.14 2.52 -7.56
CA ILE A 28 4.39 1.65 -6.65
C ILE A 28 3.12 2.39 -6.23
N LEU A 29 1.99 1.90 -6.69
CA LEU A 29 0.67 2.38 -6.26
C LEU A 29 0.29 1.71 -4.93
N ASN A 30 -0.17 2.52 -3.97
CA ASN A 30 -0.58 2.06 -2.65
C ASN A 30 -2.03 2.41 -2.37
N GLY A 31 -2.88 1.38 -2.22
CA GLY A 31 -4.27 1.50 -1.83
C GLY A 31 -4.55 0.82 -0.50
N HIS A 32 -5.84 0.71 -0.14
CA HIS A 32 -6.26 0.06 1.10
C HIS A 32 -7.41 -0.91 0.87
N MET A 33 -8.40 -0.56 0.06
CA MET A 33 -9.65 -1.31 -0.07
C MET A 33 -10.28 -1.14 -1.46
N ILE A 34 -11.18 -2.06 -1.82
CA ILE A 34 -11.91 -1.99 -3.10
C ILE A 34 -12.98 -0.88 -3.12
N THR A 35 -13.53 -0.54 -1.97
CA THR A 35 -14.52 0.52 -1.74
C THR A 35 -14.55 0.90 -0.27
N ARG A 36 -15.03 2.12 0.06
CA ARG A 36 -15.22 2.53 1.45
C ARG A 36 -16.41 1.88 2.14
N GLY A 37 -17.44 1.53 1.38
CA GLY A 37 -18.64 0.86 1.86
C GLY A 37 -18.54 -0.66 1.82
N GLU A 38 -19.69 -1.31 1.81
CA GLU A 38 -19.79 -2.74 1.62
C GLU A 38 -19.27 -3.16 0.24
N ALA A 39 -18.37 -4.11 0.21
CA ALA A 39 -17.75 -4.59 -1.01
C ALA A 39 -18.73 -5.50 -1.78
N GLN A 40 -18.81 -5.31 -3.08
CA GLN A 40 -19.65 -6.07 -4.01
C GLN A 40 -18.85 -6.39 -5.27
N GLN A 41 -19.25 -7.44 -5.99
CA GLN A 41 -18.58 -7.87 -7.23
C GLN A 41 -18.45 -6.74 -8.27
N ALA A 42 -19.41 -5.83 -8.33
CA ALA A 42 -19.36 -4.67 -9.21
C ALA A 42 -18.14 -3.76 -8.98
N HIS A 43 -17.59 -3.73 -7.76
CA HIS A 43 -16.39 -2.97 -7.45
C HIS A 43 -15.12 -3.66 -8.01
N ALA A 44 -15.04 -4.99 -7.95
CA ALA A 44 -13.96 -5.76 -8.58
C ALA A 44 -13.97 -5.54 -10.11
N GLU A 45 -15.17 -5.56 -10.74
CA GLU A 45 -15.32 -5.27 -12.16
C GLU A 45 -14.94 -3.82 -12.52
N ALA A 46 -15.21 -2.85 -11.64
CA ALA A 46 -14.79 -1.47 -11.83
C ALA A 46 -13.26 -1.34 -11.74
N PHE A 47 -12.64 -2.02 -10.80
CA PHE A 47 -11.18 -2.09 -10.67
C PHE A 47 -10.54 -2.76 -11.89
N ARG A 48 -11.09 -3.87 -12.37
CA ARG A 48 -10.66 -4.54 -13.60
C ARG A 48 -10.68 -3.59 -14.80
N ARG A 49 -11.77 -2.85 -15.01
CA ARG A 49 -11.86 -1.84 -16.08
C ARG A 49 -10.83 -0.74 -15.94
N MET A 50 -10.54 -0.30 -14.71
CA MET A 50 -9.50 0.70 -14.47
C MET A 50 -8.11 0.15 -14.84
N LEU A 51 -7.79 -1.09 -14.46
CA LEU A 51 -6.51 -1.72 -14.83
C LEU A 51 -6.40 -1.92 -16.34
N GLN A 52 -7.48 -2.33 -17.01
CA GLN A 52 -7.51 -2.46 -18.47
C GLN A 52 -7.15 -1.14 -19.14
N GLN A 53 -7.77 -0.03 -18.73
CA GLN A 53 -7.48 1.29 -19.28
C GLN A 53 -6.06 1.78 -18.91
N LEU A 54 -5.55 1.40 -17.76
CA LEU A 54 -4.21 1.78 -17.32
C LEU A 54 -3.14 1.01 -18.10
N SER A 55 -3.35 -0.28 -18.38
CA SER A 55 -2.41 -1.13 -19.14
C SER A 55 -2.18 -0.68 -20.58
N GLU A 56 -3.02 0.19 -21.13
CA GLU A 56 -2.79 0.83 -22.44
C GLU A 56 -1.56 1.79 -22.43
N SER A 57 -1.14 2.24 -21.25
CA SER A 57 -0.11 3.27 -21.10
C SER A 57 1.00 2.93 -20.10
N VAL A 58 0.89 1.82 -19.37
CA VAL A 58 1.91 1.34 -18.45
C VAL A 58 2.09 -0.17 -18.58
N GLU A 59 3.22 -0.68 -18.14
CA GLU A 59 3.44 -2.11 -17.95
C GLU A 59 3.30 -2.46 -16.46
N PHE A 60 2.49 -3.46 -16.14
CA PHE A 60 2.41 -3.96 -14.79
C PHE A 60 3.55 -4.94 -14.51
N ILE A 61 4.17 -4.79 -13.35
CA ILE A 61 5.27 -5.65 -12.89
C ILE A 61 4.98 -6.20 -11.50
N ARG A 62 5.67 -7.25 -11.13
CA ARG A 62 5.60 -7.80 -9.78
C ARG A 62 6.15 -6.80 -8.76
N PHE A 63 5.57 -6.80 -7.56
CA PHE A 63 5.96 -5.86 -6.51
C PHE A 63 7.44 -6.00 -6.12
N GLU A 64 7.96 -7.22 -6.01
CA GLU A 64 9.35 -7.48 -5.65
C GLU A 64 10.33 -6.95 -6.70
N ASP A 65 9.93 -6.99 -7.98
CA ASP A 65 10.74 -6.43 -9.06
C ASP A 65 10.83 -4.91 -8.96
N ALA A 66 9.69 -4.25 -8.68
CA ALA A 66 9.66 -2.82 -8.44
C ALA A 66 10.54 -2.41 -7.25
N ALA A 67 10.45 -3.13 -6.14
CA ALA A 67 11.27 -2.88 -4.94
C ALA A 67 12.76 -3.02 -5.23
N ARG A 68 13.15 -4.10 -5.92
CA ARG A 68 14.56 -4.35 -6.31
C ARG A 68 15.09 -3.28 -7.27
N MET A 69 14.29 -2.89 -8.28
CA MET A 69 14.68 -1.85 -9.24
C MET A 69 14.92 -0.52 -8.53
N ILE A 70 14.01 -0.11 -7.64
CA ILE A 70 14.16 1.16 -6.91
C ILE A 70 15.38 1.11 -5.98
N ALA A 71 15.55 0.03 -5.23
CA ALA A 71 16.71 -0.13 -4.33
C ALA A 71 18.05 -0.15 -5.09
N ALA A 72 18.07 -0.64 -6.33
CA ALA A 72 19.24 -0.66 -7.20
C ALA A 72 19.44 0.66 -7.97
N GLY A 73 18.55 1.64 -7.86
CA GLY A 73 18.59 2.88 -8.65
C GLY A 73 18.37 2.65 -10.16
N HIS A 74 17.67 1.58 -10.53
CA HIS A 74 17.40 1.24 -11.92
C HIS A 74 16.02 1.73 -12.36
N TYR A 75 15.98 2.74 -13.22
CA TYR A 75 14.76 3.41 -13.67
C TYR A 75 14.62 3.34 -15.19
N PRO A 76 13.76 2.43 -15.72
CA PRO A 76 13.58 2.27 -17.17
C PRO A 76 12.93 3.49 -17.83
N ASP A 77 13.14 3.64 -19.14
CA ASP A 77 12.54 4.70 -19.98
C ASP A 77 11.05 4.49 -20.30
N ARG A 78 10.42 3.53 -19.67
CA ARG A 78 9.00 3.23 -19.79
C ARG A 78 8.33 3.21 -18.41
N PRO A 79 7.02 3.52 -18.31
CA PRO A 79 6.32 3.49 -17.03
C PRO A 79 6.01 2.05 -16.60
N LEU A 80 6.60 1.63 -15.48
CA LEU A 80 6.34 0.36 -14.81
C LEU A 80 5.52 0.61 -13.55
N VAL A 81 4.49 -0.19 -13.32
CA VAL A 81 3.58 -0.05 -12.17
C VAL A 81 3.46 -1.36 -11.40
N ALA A 82 3.67 -1.28 -10.10
CA ALA A 82 3.41 -2.34 -9.13
C ALA A 82 2.39 -1.88 -8.07
N PHE A 83 1.80 -2.81 -7.35
CA PHE A 83 0.70 -2.55 -6.43
C PHE A 83 1.02 -2.98 -5.01
N SER A 84 0.57 -2.19 -4.04
CA SER A 84 0.55 -2.54 -2.63
C SER A 84 -0.76 -2.10 -1.97
N PHE A 85 -1.14 -2.76 -0.88
CA PHE A 85 -2.33 -2.43 -0.11
C PHE A 85 -2.02 -2.54 1.37
N ASP A 86 -2.44 -1.53 2.13
CA ASP A 86 -2.20 -1.44 3.56
C ASP A 86 -3.42 -1.95 4.36
N ASP A 87 -3.27 -2.07 5.67
CA ASP A 87 -4.26 -2.45 6.69
C ASP A 87 -4.70 -3.92 6.71
N GLY A 88 -4.59 -4.65 5.62
CA GLY A 88 -4.92 -6.08 5.60
C GLY A 88 -6.43 -6.39 5.59
N PHE A 89 -7.25 -5.58 4.90
CA PHE A 89 -8.69 -5.83 4.76
C PHE A 89 -9.00 -7.04 3.87
N THR A 90 -10.10 -7.75 4.17
CA THR A 90 -10.60 -8.89 3.38
C THR A 90 -10.85 -8.54 1.91
N ASP A 91 -11.21 -7.29 1.61
CA ASP A 91 -11.39 -6.80 0.24
C ASP A 91 -10.18 -7.09 -0.66
N CYS A 92 -8.97 -7.07 -0.10
CA CYS A 92 -7.75 -7.36 -0.83
C CYS A 92 -7.73 -8.82 -1.29
N ALA A 93 -8.08 -9.76 -0.42
CA ALA A 93 -8.09 -11.18 -0.73
C ALA A 93 -9.20 -11.58 -1.72
N ASP A 94 -10.39 -11.02 -1.51
CA ASP A 94 -11.60 -11.46 -2.19
C ASP A 94 -11.81 -10.80 -3.54
N MET A 95 -11.30 -9.57 -3.74
CA MET A 95 -11.62 -8.77 -4.90
C MET A 95 -10.41 -8.16 -5.60
N ILE A 96 -9.38 -7.71 -4.86
CA ILE A 96 -8.24 -7.02 -5.46
C ILE A 96 -7.22 -8.02 -6.02
N CYS A 97 -6.76 -8.95 -5.19
CA CYS A 97 -5.74 -9.93 -5.58
C CYS A 97 -6.16 -10.78 -6.79
N PRO A 98 -7.41 -11.32 -6.86
CA PRO A 98 -7.84 -12.05 -8.04
C PRO A 98 -7.80 -11.23 -9.32
N VAL A 99 -8.14 -9.94 -9.24
CA VAL A 99 -8.08 -9.05 -10.42
C VAL A 99 -6.63 -8.80 -10.85
N LEU A 100 -5.69 -8.61 -9.93
CA LEU A 100 -4.27 -8.43 -10.25
C LEU A 100 -3.65 -9.71 -10.84
N GLU A 101 -4.04 -10.87 -10.34
CA GLU A 101 -3.58 -12.17 -10.84
C GLU A 101 -3.99 -12.42 -12.29
N ASP A 102 -5.16 -11.92 -12.73
CA ASP A 102 -5.58 -11.97 -14.13
C ASP A 102 -4.64 -11.19 -15.08
N TYR A 103 -3.87 -10.23 -14.54
CA TYR A 103 -2.81 -9.52 -15.27
C TYR A 103 -1.41 -10.14 -15.05
N GLY A 104 -1.31 -11.28 -14.38
CA GLY A 104 -0.04 -11.97 -14.12
C GLY A 104 0.85 -11.27 -13.10
N VAL A 105 0.32 -10.36 -12.30
CA VAL A 105 1.06 -9.63 -11.27
C VAL A 105 0.51 -9.88 -9.87
N ASN A 106 1.30 -9.53 -8.87
CA ASN A 106 0.95 -9.65 -7.46
C ASN A 106 0.83 -8.26 -6.82
N ALA A 107 0.50 -8.25 -5.53
CA ALA A 107 0.60 -7.08 -4.67
C ALA A 107 1.42 -7.39 -3.42
N ALA A 108 1.96 -6.34 -2.78
CA ALA A 108 2.33 -6.42 -1.37
C ALA A 108 1.13 -6.04 -0.50
N LEU A 109 0.89 -6.84 0.52
CA LEU A 109 -0.17 -6.66 1.50
C LEU A 109 0.48 -6.37 2.84
N PHE A 110 0.41 -5.13 3.29
CA PHE A 110 0.97 -4.71 4.57
C PHE A 110 -0.09 -4.85 5.65
N ILE A 111 0.12 -5.76 6.59
CA ILE A 111 -0.90 -6.16 7.57
C ILE A 111 -0.52 -5.76 9.00
N ASN A 112 -1.55 -5.57 9.82
CA ASN A 112 -1.44 -5.33 11.25
C ASN A 112 -1.79 -6.61 12.01
N PRO A 113 -0.83 -7.34 12.61
CA PRO A 113 -1.09 -8.62 13.26
C PRO A 113 -2.20 -8.58 14.30
N ASN A 114 -2.26 -7.53 15.14
CA ASN A 114 -3.30 -7.43 16.15
C ASN A 114 -4.70 -7.21 15.53
N PHE A 115 -4.81 -6.62 14.37
CA PHE A 115 -6.07 -6.53 13.63
C PHE A 115 -6.48 -7.89 13.05
N VAL A 116 -5.52 -8.66 12.51
CA VAL A 116 -5.73 -10.02 12.00
C VAL A 116 -6.24 -10.97 13.12
N GLU A 117 -5.68 -10.86 14.33
CA GLU A 117 -6.03 -11.69 15.49
C GLU A 117 -7.18 -11.11 16.33
N GLY A 118 -7.54 -9.85 16.10
CA GLY A 118 -8.48 -9.10 16.93
C GLY A 118 -9.85 -9.77 17.11
N ASP A 119 -10.42 -9.59 18.28
CA ASP A 119 -11.82 -9.89 18.55
C ASP A 119 -12.74 -8.79 17.96
N GLU A 120 -14.05 -8.96 18.08
CA GLU A 120 -15.04 -8.02 17.55
C GLU A 120 -14.91 -6.60 18.13
N ALA A 121 -14.52 -6.48 19.40
CA ALA A 121 -14.34 -5.18 20.04
C ALA A 121 -13.12 -4.46 19.49
N TYR A 122 -12.00 -5.18 19.34
CA TYR A 122 -10.78 -4.65 18.74
C TYR A 122 -11.00 -4.27 17.28
N ILE A 123 -11.61 -5.15 16.49
CA ILE A 123 -11.89 -4.89 15.05
C ILE A 123 -12.75 -3.64 14.89
N ARG A 124 -13.79 -3.49 15.71
CA ARG A 124 -14.63 -2.28 15.70
C ARG A 124 -13.82 -1.04 16.03
N HIS A 125 -13.05 -1.06 17.12
CA HIS A 125 -12.20 0.06 17.51
C HIS A 125 -11.20 0.43 16.39
N PHE A 126 -10.52 -0.57 15.83
CA PHE A 126 -9.57 -0.37 14.73
C PHE A 126 -10.24 0.30 13.53
N THR A 127 -11.37 -0.23 13.07
CA THR A 127 -12.02 0.28 11.85
C THR A 127 -12.76 1.60 12.07
N GLU A 128 -13.36 1.83 13.23
CA GLU A 128 -14.11 3.07 13.50
C GLU A 128 -13.26 4.22 14.01
N SER A 129 -12.19 3.93 14.78
CA SER A 129 -11.40 4.95 15.48
C SER A 129 -9.98 5.13 14.92
N THR A 130 -9.31 4.06 14.45
CA THR A 130 -7.93 4.13 13.99
C THR A 130 -7.86 4.46 12.50
N VAL A 131 -8.49 3.65 11.64
CA VAL A 131 -8.38 3.80 10.16
C VAL A 131 -9.63 4.43 9.52
N LEU A 132 -10.67 4.70 10.28
CA LEU A 132 -11.92 5.37 9.87
C LEU A 132 -12.61 4.70 8.66
N THR A 133 -12.69 3.37 8.71
CA THR A 133 -13.30 2.52 7.69
C THR A 133 -14.31 1.56 8.32
N PRO A 134 -15.41 2.07 8.92
CA PRO A 134 -16.36 1.26 9.65
C PRO A 134 -16.92 0.12 8.79
N GLY A 135 -17.10 -1.05 9.39
CA GLY A 135 -17.61 -2.26 8.74
C GLY A 135 -16.57 -3.09 7.98
N LYS A 136 -15.35 -2.63 7.82
CA LYS A 136 -14.27 -3.44 7.24
C LYS A 136 -13.84 -4.55 8.18
N ARG A 137 -13.35 -5.65 7.61
CA ARG A 137 -12.92 -6.85 8.33
C ARG A 137 -11.48 -7.19 7.98
N PRO A 138 -10.68 -7.73 8.92
CA PRO A 138 -9.33 -8.20 8.63
C PRO A 138 -9.34 -9.52 7.86
N MET A 139 -8.34 -9.73 7.03
CA MET A 139 -7.96 -11.07 6.61
C MET A 139 -7.53 -11.88 7.84
N ARG A 140 -7.94 -13.14 7.93
CA ARG A 140 -7.46 -14.08 8.95
C ARG A 140 -6.19 -14.77 8.45
N TRP A 141 -5.41 -15.34 9.36
CA TRP A 141 -4.11 -15.93 9.03
C TRP A 141 -4.17 -17.03 7.96
N ASP A 142 -5.26 -17.81 7.91
CA ASP A 142 -5.44 -18.81 6.85
C ASP A 142 -5.59 -18.16 5.46
N VAL A 143 -6.26 -17.00 5.39
CA VAL A 143 -6.37 -16.20 4.15
C VAL A 143 -5.01 -15.61 3.78
N VAL A 144 -4.30 -15.03 4.76
CA VAL A 144 -2.96 -14.45 4.54
C VAL A 144 -1.98 -15.51 4.03
N ARG A 145 -2.00 -16.73 4.61
CA ARG A 145 -1.17 -17.86 4.11
C ARG A 145 -1.49 -18.20 2.66
N ARG A 146 -2.79 -18.33 2.32
CA ARG A 146 -3.20 -18.63 0.93
C ARG A 146 -2.73 -17.56 -0.07
N LEU A 147 -2.77 -16.28 0.32
CA LEU A 147 -2.29 -15.18 -0.53
C LEU A 147 -0.77 -15.24 -0.74
N ARG A 148 0.00 -15.52 0.32
CA ARG A 148 1.44 -15.78 0.19
C ARG A 148 1.72 -16.95 -0.76
N ASP A 149 0.99 -18.06 -0.62
CA ASP A 149 1.18 -19.26 -1.44
C ASP A 149 0.81 -19.03 -2.91
N ARG A 150 -0.05 -18.04 -3.20
CA ARG A 150 -0.36 -17.54 -4.53
C ARG A 150 0.68 -16.53 -5.05
N GLY A 151 1.71 -16.20 -4.25
CA GLY A 151 2.83 -15.36 -4.65
C GLY A 151 2.65 -13.86 -4.35
N HIS A 152 1.69 -13.50 -3.49
CA HIS A 152 1.62 -12.13 -2.95
C HIS A 152 2.66 -11.94 -1.85
N VAL A 153 3.19 -10.72 -1.76
CA VAL A 153 4.13 -10.33 -0.69
C VAL A 153 3.32 -9.99 0.56
N ILE A 154 3.69 -10.56 1.69
CA ILE A 154 3.13 -10.18 2.99
C ILE A 154 4.16 -9.33 3.73
N GLY A 155 3.78 -8.10 4.02
CA GLY A 155 4.61 -7.13 4.73
C GLY A 155 3.99 -6.71 6.06
N ALA A 156 4.80 -6.09 6.92
CA ALA A 156 4.40 -5.60 8.23
C ALA A 156 3.96 -4.12 8.17
N HIS A 157 2.95 -3.77 8.99
CA HIS A 157 2.40 -2.42 9.10
C HIS A 157 2.23 -1.97 10.56
N THR A 158 3.21 -2.28 11.40
CA THR A 158 3.15 -2.26 12.87
C THR A 158 2.13 -3.24 13.45
N LEU A 159 2.16 -3.50 14.76
CA LEU A 159 1.18 -4.39 15.40
C LEU A 159 -0.25 -3.82 15.33
N ASP A 160 -0.40 -2.51 15.59
CA ASP A 160 -1.67 -1.85 15.88
C ASP A 160 -2.00 -0.68 14.93
N HIS A 161 -1.37 -0.59 13.73
CA HIS A 161 -1.41 0.63 12.91
C HIS A 161 -0.94 1.84 13.71
N TYR A 162 0.18 1.66 14.43
CA TYR A 162 0.69 2.63 15.40
C TYR A 162 1.23 3.90 14.73
N MET A 163 0.71 5.05 15.14
CA MET A 163 1.24 6.34 14.68
C MET A 163 2.59 6.61 15.35
N ILE A 164 3.63 6.78 14.55
CA ILE A 164 4.98 7.10 15.05
C ILE A 164 4.99 8.57 15.53
N ASN A 165 4.80 8.75 16.82
CA ASN A 165 4.75 10.06 17.48
C ASN A 165 5.62 10.13 18.76
N THR A 166 6.52 9.16 18.93
CA THR A 166 7.44 9.04 20.07
C THR A 166 8.81 8.63 19.59
N ASP A 167 9.85 8.94 20.38
CA ASP A 167 11.22 8.44 20.22
C ASP A 167 11.55 7.28 21.17
N ASP A 168 10.55 6.77 21.91
CA ASP A 168 10.73 5.61 22.78
C ASP A 168 11.06 4.36 21.94
N SER A 169 12.32 3.99 21.96
CA SER A 169 12.84 2.86 21.19
C SER A 169 12.26 1.50 21.61
N CYS A 170 11.82 1.36 22.86
CA CYS A 170 11.17 0.13 23.33
C CYS A 170 9.80 -0.02 22.70
N GLU A 171 8.97 1.02 22.73
CA GLU A 171 7.64 0.99 22.12
C GLU A 171 7.75 0.88 20.60
N LEU A 172 8.63 1.63 19.96
CA LEU A 172 8.87 1.53 18.53
C LEU A 172 9.33 0.13 18.10
N SER A 173 10.24 -0.48 18.86
CA SER A 173 10.70 -1.84 18.60
C SER A 173 9.55 -2.86 18.79
N ARG A 174 8.76 -2.70 19.85
CA ARG A 174 7.57 -3.54 20.09
C ARG A 174 6.60 -3.50 18.88
N GLN A 175 6.32 -2.32 18.37
CA GLN A 175 5.39 -2.12 17.25
C GLN A 175 5.96 -2.60 15.92
N ILE A 176 7.21 -2.28 15.63
CA ILE A 176 7.85 -2.54 14.34
C ILE A 176 8.37 -3.99 14.27
N VAL A 177 9.26 -4.36 15.20
CA VAL A 177 9.86 -5.71 15.21
C VAL A 177 8.85 -6.75 15.65
N GLY A 178 8.01 -6.45 16.66
CA GLY A 178 6.94 -7.35 17.09
C GLY A 178 5.96 -7.69 15.97
N SER A 179 5.68 -6.76 15.04
CA SER A 179 4.85 -7.06 13.87
C SER A 179 5.51 -8.06 12.90
N LYS A 180 6.82 -7.93 12.69
CA LYS A 180 7.62 -8.90 11.93
C LYS A 180 7.53 -10.30 12.55
N GLU A 181 7.85 -10.38 13.85
CA GLU A 181 7.85 -11.66 14.57
C GLU A 181 6.50 -12.35 14.56
N ALA A 182 5.41 -11.59 14.71
CA ALA A 182 4.05 -12.12 14.63
C ALA A 182 3.74 -12.69 13.23
N ILE A 183 4.11 -11.98 12.16
CA ILE A 183 3.93 -12.44 10.79
C ILE A 183 4.77 -13.69 10.52
N GLU A 184 6.06 -13.67 10.86
CA GLU A 184 6.97 -14.81 10.64
C GLU A 184 6.52 -16.06 11.39
N ARG A 185 6.09 -15.91 12.63
CA ARG A 185 5.54 -17.01 13.45
C ARG A 185 4.31 -17.64 12.80
N ASN A 186 3.40 -16.82 12.27
CA ASN A 186 2.16 -17.31 11.67
C ASN A 186 2.32 -17.84 10.25
N LEU A 187 3.29 -17.33 9.50
CA LEU A 187 3.55 -17.78 8.13
C LEU A 187 4.62 -18.86 8.02
N GLY A 188 5.50 -19.01 9.00
CA GLY A 188 6.66 -19.89 8.92
C GLY A 188 7.66 -19.47 7.82
N ALA A 189 7.71 -18.17 7.49
CA ALA A 189 8.55 -17.63 6.43
C ALA A 189 9.00 -16.20 6.79
N PRO A 190 10.16 -15.73 6.26
CA PRO A 190 10.66 -14.38 6.53
C PRO A 190 9.70 -13.28 6.07
N CYS A 191 9.56 -12.23 6.88
CA CYS A 191 8.88 -10.99 6.52
C CYS A 191 9.93 -9.91 6.23
N GLN A 192 10.14 -9.60 4.96
CA GLN A 192 11.22 -8.72 4.50
C GLN A 192 10.78 -7.28 4.25
N HIS A 193 9.48 -7.00 4.24
CA HIS A 193 8.90 -5.73 3.85
C HIS A 193 8.15 -5.07 5.01
N PHE A 194 8.36 -3.77 5.19
CA PHE A 194 7.67 -2.97 6.21
C PHE A 194 7.17 -1.65 5.62
N ALA A 195 5.93 -1.26 5.90
CA ALA A 195 5.40 0.05 5.56
C ALA A 195 5.00 0.82 6.82
N PHE A 196 5.38 2.10 6.87
CA PHE A 196 4.96 2.98 7.94
C PHE A 196 3.46 3.30 7.81
N PRO A 197 2.65 3.18 8.91
CA PRO A 197 1.29 3.67 8.97
C PRO A 197 1.20 5.18 8.70
N TYR A 198 0.03 5.63 8.20
CA TYR A 198 -0.25 7.04 7.85
C TYR A 198 0.62 7.64 6.74
N GLY A 199 1.80 7.13 6.51
CA GLY A 199 2.66 7.41 5.37
C GLY A 199 3.19 8.83 5.19
N ARG A 200 3.05 9.74 6.17
CA ARG A 200 3.63 11.07 6.11
C ARG A 200 5.04 11.08 6.67
N LEU A 201 5.88 12.03 6.22
CA LEU A 201 7.25 12.17 6.73
C LEU A 201 7.30 12.38 8.26
N GLU A 202 6.34 13.12 8.80
CA GLU A 202 6.18 13.37 10.22
C GLU A 202 5.80 12.12 11.05
N HIS A 203 5.34 11.05 10.37
CA HIS A 203 5.02 9.76 10.97
C HIS A 203 6.13 8.72 10.80
N ALA A 204 7.36 9.16 10.57
CA ALA A 204 8.53 8.31 10.45
C ALA A 204 9.75 9.08 10.97
N ASN A 205 10.00 9.01 12.27
CA ASN A 205 11.17 9.63 12.87
C ASN A 205 12.44 8.76 12.66
N ARG A 206 13.63 9.34 12.96
CA ARG A 206 14.89 8.67 12.71
C ARG A 206 15.04 7.36 13.50
N THR A 207 14.60 7.33 14.74
CA THR A 207 14.63 6.14 15.60
C THR A 207 13.82 5.00 15.00
N ALA A 208 12.58 5.27 14.55
CA ALA A 208 11.72 4.27 13.91
C ALA A 208 12.31 3.77 12.59
N ILE A 209 12.90 4.67 11.78
CA ILE A 209 13.57 4.30 10.52
C ILE A 209 14.77 3.41 10.80
N ASP A 210 15.59 3.73 11.80
CA ASP A 210 16.76 2.92 12.19
C ASP A 210 16.34 1.52 12.64
N ILE A 211 15.26 1.40 13.42
CA ILE A 211 14.71 0.11 13.84
C ILE A 211 14.18 -0.67 12.63
N ALA A 212 13.36 -0.04 11.78
CA ALA A 212 12.77 -0.68 10.62
C ALA A 212 13.84 -1.18 9.62
N CYS A 213 14.83 -0.35 9.29
CA CYS A 213 15.90 -0.70 8.34
C CYS A 213 16.89 -1.74 8.86
N ARG A 214 16.96 -1.97 10.18
CA ARG A 214 17.72 -3.11 10.74
C ARG A 214 16.93 -4.41 10.70
N ALA A 215 15.61 -4.32 10.77
CA ALA A 215 14.72 -5.48 10.85
C ALA A 215 14.24 -5.98 9.49
N PHE A 216 14.09 -5.10 8.50
CA PHE A 216 13.52 -5.40 7.20
C PHE A 216 14.46 -5.02 6.05
N ASP A 217 14.40 -5.76 4.95
CA ASP A 217 15.19 -5.50 3.75
C ASP A 217 14.66 -4.28 2.96
N TYR A 218 13.32 -4.06 3.01
CA TYR A 218 12.65 -2.97 2.32
C TYR A 218 11.68 -2.25 3.25
N VAL A 219 11.84 -0.92 3.34
CA VAL A 219 11.00 -0.04 4.15
C VAL A 219 10.28 0.96 3.26
N TYR A 220 8.99 1.19 3.49
CA TYR A 220 8.14 2.01 2.64
C TYR A 220 7.42 3.12 3.40
N SER A 221 7.20 4.24 2.68
CA SER A 221 6.24 5.29 3.06
C SER A 221 5.40 5.71 1.85
N GLN A 222 4.49 6.66 2.03
CA GLN A 222 3.76 7.27 0.91
C GLN A 222 3.78 8.81 0.98
N SER A 223 4.82 9.34 1.61
CA SER A 223 4.92 10.76 1.94
C SER A 223 5.48 11.62 0.82
N ASP A 224 6.43 11.11 0.05
CA ASP A 224 7.14 11.88 -0.98
C ASP A 224 7.13 11.17 -2.34
N TYR A 225 6.00 11.28 -3.03
CA TYR A 225 5.81 10.64 -4.32
C TYR A 225 6.64 11.23 -5.47
N LYS A 226 7.33 12.35 -5.24
CA LYS A 226 8.22 12.99 -6.25
C LYS A 226 9.62 12.39 -6.26
N HIS A 227 9.99 11.68 -5.20
CA HIS A 227 11.27 10.99 -5.11
C HIS A 227 11.05 9.50 -4.98
N TYR A 228 11.96 8.71 -5.52
CA TYR A 228 11.91 7.24 -5.37
C TYR A 228 12.12 6.82 -3.93
N THR A 229 13.00 7.53 -3.24
CA THR A 229 13.37 7.23 -1.87
C THR A 229 13.43 8.50 -1.02
N SER A 230 13.32 8.32 0.29
CA SER A 230 13.53 9.35 1.32
C SER A 230 14.55 8.86 2.33
N PHE A 231 14.99 9.74 3.23
CA PHE A 231 15.92 9.42 4.32
C PHE A 231 17.21 8.75 3.81
N GLU A 232 17.89 9.43 2.89
CA GLU A 232 19.20 8.98 2.37
C GLU A 232 19.12 7.63 1.62
N GLY A 233 18.02 7.38 0.89
CA GLY A 233 17.82 6.15 0.13
C GLY A 233 17.22 4.99 0.92
N ARG A 234 16.91 5.17 2.21
CA ARG A 234 16.53 4.10 3.15
C ARG A 234 15.06 3.72 3.11
N VAL A 235 14.20 4.61 2.62
CA VAL A 235 12.74 4.42 2.61
C VAL A 235 12.22 4.63 1.20
N ILE A 236 11.57 3.62 0.63
CA ILE A 236 10.97 3.67 -0.71
C ILE A 236 9.62 4.40 -0.63
N ASN A 237 9.41 5.37 -1.52
CA ASN A 237 8.18 6.14 -1.57
C ASN A 237 7.16 5.53 -2.53
N ARG A 238 5.97 5.25 -2.00
CA ARG A 238 4.81 4.76 -2.76
C ARG A 238 3.87 5.91 -3.08
N ARG A 239 3.00 5.73 -4.07
CA ARG A 239 1.97 6.69 -4.45
C ARG A 239 0.61 6.23 -4.00
N HIS A 240 -0.04 7.01 -3.14
CA HIS A 240 -1.42 6.74 -2.75
C HIS A 240 -2.37 6.76 -3.94
N PHE A 241 -3.19 5.73 -4.05
CA PHE A 241 -4.35 5.64 -4.93
C PHE A 241 -5.43 4.79 -4.23
N GLU A 242 -6.63 4.75 -4.81
CA GLU A 242 -7.64 3.78 -4.39
C GLU A 242 -8.28 3.13 -5.62
N PRO A 243 -8.62 1.83 -5.57
CA PRO A 243 -9.25 1.10 -6.67
C PRO A 243 -10.55 1.71 -7.20
N PHE A 244 -11.24 2.52 -6.39
CA PHE A 244 -12.48 3.22 -6.74
C PHE A 244 -12.26 4.65 -7.26
N TRP A 245 -11.02 5.08 -7.46
CA TRP A 245 -10.75 6.37 -8.08
C TRP A 245 -11.01 6.35 -9.58
N LYS A 246 -11.26 7.51 -10.17
CA LYS A 246 -11.31 7.66 -11.61
C LYS A 246 -9.92 7.47 -12.22
N ILE A 247 -9.87 6.81 -13.38
CA ILE A 247 -8.62 6.55 -14.10
C ILE A 247 -7.82 7.83 -14.40
N GLY A 248 -8.49 8.95 -14.70
CA GLY A 248 -7.85 10.25 -14.91
C GLY A 248 -7.02 10.70 -13.71
N HIS A 249 -7.52 10.49 -12.48
CA HIS A 249 -6.75 10.80 -11.27
C HIS A 249 -5.47 9.95 -11.17
N VAL A 250 -5.58 8.66 -11.47
CA VAL A 250 -4.42 7.74 -11.43
C VAL A 250 -3.39 8.14 -12.46
N ARG A 251 -3.81 8.40 -13.73
CA ARG A 251 -2.92 8.87 -14.81
C ARG A 251 -2.22 10.18 -14.46
N TYR A 252 -2.96 11.15 -13.92
CA TYR A 252 -2.38 12.41 -13.46
C TYR A 252 -1.29 12.20 -12.40
N PHE A 253 -1.55 11.35 -11.43
CA PHE A 253 -0.57 11.06 -10.39
C PHE A 253 0.65 10.28 -10.89
N LEU A 254 0.47 9.42 -11.87
CA LEU A 254 1.58 8.72 -12.52
C LEU A 254 2.38 9.60 -13.48
N SER A 255 1.84 10.75 -13.92
CA SER A 255 2.58 11.69 -14.80
C SER A 255 3.66 12.49 -14.06
N CYS A 256 3.75 12.39 -12.75
CA CYS A 256 4.82 13.04 -11.99
C CYS A 256 6.14 12.30 -12.22
N HIS A 257 7.12 13.02 -12.85
CA HIS A 257 8.48 12.54 -12.93
C HIS A 257 9.08 12.44 -11.52
N LYS A 258 9.62 11.29 -11.19
CA LYS A 258 10.34 11.06 -9.93
C LYS A 258 11.82 11.38 -10.09
N GLN A 259 12.40 11.84 -9.00
CA GLN A 259 13.83 12.08 -8.84
C GLN A 259 14.44 11.03 -7.90
#